data_2dd887856e7ba159baf823f4e7cc230c
#
_entry.id   2dd887856e7ba159baf823f4e7cc230c
#
_cell.length_a   1.000
_cell.length_b   1.000
_cell.length_c   1.000
_cell.angle_alpha   90.00
_cell.angle_beta   90.00
_cell.angle_gamma   90.00
#
_symmetry.space_group_name_H-M   'P 1'
#
loop_
_entity.id
_entity.type
_entity.pdbx_description
1 polymer ?
#
loop_
_entity_poly.entity_id
_entity_poly.type
_entity_poly.pdbx_seq_one_letter_code
_entity_poly.pdbx_strand_id
1 'polypeptide(L)'
;IYKKMSIASGVIPQITAVYGNCGGGLAILSSLSDFTFMEDSKAKLFVNSPNALDGNNESKLDSASAKFQAEAGVVDFTGDEETIANGVRQLVSMLPANNEEDAAVSATTDDLNRACPDMAAEIADPALALSDIADDNVFVEVKASYAKEMVTGFIQVDGITIGAVANRTALYDEEGEVAEKFEPVLTVKGAYKAENFVNFCNAFEIPVLTLTNVKGFEATVAAEKGIAIASAKLTYAFANADVPKVNVITGEAYGSAYVSMNSKSLGADLVYAWPTASIGMMDSQLAAKIMYADEIAAASDVAATVSEKAACLLYTSPSPRD
;
A
#
# COMPACT_ATOMS: atom_id res chain seq x y z
N ILE A 1 -8.62 28.70 8.94
CA ILE A 1 -7.56 27.82 8.42
C ILE A 1 -8.20 26.57 7.80
N TYR A 2 -8.98 25.74 8.51
CA TYR A 2 -9.60 24.49 8.01
C TYR A 2 -10.20 24.60 6.60
N LYS A 3 -11.12 25.57 6.39
CA LYS A 3 -11.74 25.79 5.09
C LYS A 3 -10.72 26.03 3.97
N LYS A 4 -9.62 26.72 4.26
CA LYS A 4 -8.60 27.03 3.24
C LYS A 4 -7.81 25.79 2.86
N MET A 5 -7.41 24.97 3.85
CA MET A 5 -6.73 23.71 3.60
C MET A 5 -7.63 22.74 2.84
N SER A 6 -8.91 22.60 3.26
CA SER A 6 -9.86 21.74 2.54
C SER A 6 -10.11 22.17 1.09
N ILE A 7 -10.12 23.47 0.79
CA ILE A 7 -10.26 23.97 -0.60
C ILE A 7 -8.97 23.74 -1.41
N ALA A 8 -7.80 23.77 -0.75
CA ALA A 8 -6.51 23.54 -1.38
C ALA A 8 -6.19 22.03 -1.59
N SER A 9 -6.92 21.15 -0.92
CA SER A 9 -6.77 19.69 -1.09
C SER A 9 -7.04 19.29 -2.55
N GLY A 10 -6.12 18.53 -3.14
CA GLY A 10 -6.17 18.14 -4.55
C GLY A 10 -5.89 19.28 -5.54
N VAL A 11 -5.50 20.48 -5.06
CA VAL A 11 -5.12 21.63 -5.90
C VAL A 11 -3.62 21.93 -5.78
N ILE A 12 -3.10 21.93 -4.56
CA ILE A 12 -1.66 22.04 -4.27
C ILE A 12 -1.28 20.99 -3.24
N PRO A 13 -0.11 20.34 -3.36
CA PRO A 13 0.37 19.42 -2.34
C PRO A 13 0.54 20.11 -0.98
N GLN A 14 -0.02 19.53 0.07
CA GLN A 14 0.04 20.08 1.43
C GLN A 14 0.87 19.18 2.32
N ILE A 15 1.95 19.71 2.88
CA ILE A 15 2.87 18.98 3.75
C ILE A 15 2.90 19.62 5.13
N THR A 16 2.70 18.82 6.18
CA THR A 16 2.84 19.24 7.57
C THR A 16 4.05 18.58 8.21
N ALA A 17 4.88 19.35 8.90
CA ALA A 17 5.99 18.85 9.73
C ALA A 17 5.75 19.20 11.20
N VAL A 18 5.69 18.19 12.06
CA VAL A 18 5.41 18.31 13.50
C VAL A 18 6.69 18.16 14.30
N TYR A 19 7.19 19.26 14.89
CA TYR A 19 8.41 19.27 15.70
C TYR A 19 8.15 19.48 17.19
N GLY A 20 6.91 19.66 17.61
CA GLY A 20 6.54 19.91 18.99
C GLY A 20 5.12 19.42 19.30
N ASN A 21 4.46 20.04 20.26
CA ASN A 21 3.13 19.66 20.68
C ASN A 21 2.07 20.14 19.68
N CYS A 22 1.44 19.19 18.98
CA CYS A 22 0.37 19.39 18.02
C CYS A 22 -0.91 18.73 18.58
N GLY A 23 -1.65 19.47 19.42
CA GLY A 23 -2.81 18.95 20.14
C GLY A 23 -4.14 19.55 19.69
N GLY A 24 -5.23 18.81 19.88
CA GLY A 24 -6.60 19.24 19.61
C GLY A 24 -6.82 19.63 18.15
N GLY A 25 -7.24 20.88 17.92
CA GLY A 25 -7.51 21.38 16.57
C GLY A 25 -6.30 21.41 15.63
N LEU A 26 -5.07 21.52 16.14
CA LEU A 26 -3.86 21.45 15.33
C LEU A 26 -3.64 20.04 14.76
N ALA A 27 -3.98 19.00 15.52
CA ALA A 27 -3.90 17.63 15.02
C ALA A 27 -4.88 17.38 13.84
N ILE A 28 -6.06 18.00 13.89
CA ILE A 28 -7.01 17.96 12.76
C ILE A 28 -6.43 18.67 11.54
N LEU A 29 -5.75 19.81 11.73
CA LEU A 29 -5.08 20.53 10.63
C LEU A 29 -3.97 19.69 9.99
N SER A 30 -3.16 19.01 10.81
CA SER A 30 -2.15 18.08 10.31
C SER A 30 -2.78 16.98 9.44
N SER A 31 -3.89 16.41 9.89
CA SER A 31 -4.60 15.33 9.14
C SER A 31 -5.37 15.84 7.91
N LEU A 32 -5.46 17.14 7.67
CA LEU A 32 -5.97 17.71 6.42
C LEU A 32 -4.87 17.85 5.36
N SER A 33 -3.61 17.70 5.73
CA SER A 33 -2.49 17.71 4.78
C SER A 33 -2.41 16.35 4.06
N ASP A 34 -1.82 16.37 2.88
CA ASP A 34 -1.60 15.16 2.09
C ASP A 34 -0.51 14.28 2.71
N PHE A 35 0.53 14.91 3.29
CA PHE A 35 1.62 14.22 3.97
C PHE A 35 1.97 14.88 5.31
N THR A 36 2.18 14.03 6.32
CA THR A 36 2.56 14.45 7.67
C THR A 36 3.90 13.82 8.06
N PHE A 37 4.88 14.68 8.35
CA PHE A 37 6.16 14.31 8.96
C PHE A 37 6.12 14.60 10.46
N MET A 38 6.72 13.76 11.27
CA MET A 38 6.76 13.95 12.73
C MET A 38 8.11 13.59 13.31
N GLU A 39 8.69 14.52 14.08
CA GLU A 39 9.92 14.27 14.82
C GLU A 39 9.67 13.23 15.94
N ASP A 40 10.55 12.25 16.05
CA ASP A 40 10.29 11.01 16.78
C ASP A 40 10.52 11.10 18.31
N SER A 41 11.33 12.05 18.78
CA SER A 41 11.73 12.14 20.19
C SER A 41 10.89 13.11 21.03
N LYS A 42 10.57 14.29 20.50
CA LYS A 42 9.95 15.41 21.24
C LYS A 42 8.53 15.71 20.79
N ALA A 43 8.23 15.48 19.49
CA ALA A 43 6.94 15.85 18.96
C ALA A 43 5.80 14.99 19.53
N LYS A 44 4.64 15.62 19.67
CA LYS A 44 3.41 14.98 20.16
C LYS A 44 2.25 15.39 19.27
N LEU A 45 1.52 14.40 18.75
CA LEU A 45 0.35 14.59 17.90
C LEU A 45 -0.85 13.88 18.53
N PHE A 46 -1.91 14.63 18.87
CA PHE A 46 -3.09 14.06 19.54
C PHE A 46 -4.31 14.99 19.41
N VAL A 47 -5.49 14.42 19.29
CA VAL A 47 -6.74 15.18 19.47
C VAL A 47 -7.07 15.24 20.96
N ASN A 48 -7.12 14.10 21.65
CA ASN A 48 -7.24 14.02 23.09
C ASN A 48 -5.89 13.68 23.71
N SER A 49 -5.51 14.42 24.75
CA SER A 49 -4.25 14.13 25.48
C SER A 49 -4.25 12.67 25.97
N PRO A 50 -3.11 11.96 25.90
CA PRO A 50 -2.99 10.60 26.45
C PRO A 50 -3.53 10.46 27.88
N ASN A 51 -3.32 11.47 28.71
CA ASN A 51 -3.79 11.47 30.11
C ASN A 51 -5.31 11.64 30.25
N ALA A 52 -6.00 12.05 29.20
CA ALA A 52 -7.46 12.20 29.19
C ALA A 52 -8.18 10.97 28.60
N LEU A 53 -7.45 9.97 28.13
CA LEU A 53 -8.04 8.73 27.61
C LEU A 53 -8.46 7.81 28.76
N ASP A 54 -9.66 7.24 28.64
CA ASP A 54 -10.18 6.28 29.61
C ASP A 54 -9.22 5.08 29.77
N GLY A 55 -8.90 4.77 31.04
CA GLY A 55 -7.98 3.67 31.39
C GLY A 55 -6.50 3.94 31.13
N ASN A 56 -6.11 5.06 30.52
CA ASN A 56 -4.71 5.31 30.17
C ASN A 56 -3.83 5.71 31.36
N ASN A 57 -4.42 6.10 32.49
CA ASN A 57 -3.72 6.26 33.79
C ASN A 57 -3.08 4.94 34.26
N GLU A 58 -3.64 3.79 33.87
CA GLU A 58 -3.14 2.44 34.19
C GLU A 58 -2.20 1.92 33.11
N SER A 59 -2.60 2.00 31.83
CA SER A 59 -1.82 1.48 30.69
C SER A 59 -0.62 2.35 30.34
N LYS A 60 -0.65 3.66 30.67
CA LYS A 60 0.41 4.64 30.38
C LYS A 60 0.86 4.64 28.93
N LEU A 61 -0.07 4.37 27.99
CA LEU A 61 0.20 4.38 26.57
C LEU A 61 0.48 5.81 26.09
N ASP A 62 1.60 6.04 25.44
CA ASP A 62 1.90 7.31 24.79
C ASP A 62 1.26 7.36 23.37
N SER A 63 -0.05 7.52 23.35
CA SER A 63 -0.82 7.62 22.10
C SER A 63 -0.53 8.90 21.31
N ALA A 64 0.27 9.81 21.84
CA ALA A 64 0.71 11.01 21.13
C ALA A 64 2.10 10.88 20.49
N SER A 65 2.80 9.77 20.70
CA SER A 65 4.14 9.54 20.15
C SER A 65 4.14 9.36 18.63
N ALA A 66 5.25 9.70 17.97
CA ALA A 66 5.44 9.50 16.54
C ALA A 66 5.22 8.05 16.12
N LYS A 67 5.77 7.11 16.88
CA LYS A 67 5.57 5.66 16.65
C LYS A 67 4.09 5.27 16.63
N PHE A 68 3.34 5.66 17.67
CA PHE A 68 1.91 5.34 17.75
C PHE A 68 1.12 5.94 16.57
N GLN A 69 1.39 7.21 16.24
CA GLN A 69 0.68 7.91 15.17
C GLN A 69 1.05 7.38 13.78
N ALA A 70 2.29 6.94 13.58
CA ALA A 70 2.71 6.26 12.35
C ALA A 70 2.06 4.87 12.21
N GLU A 71 2.03 4.07 13.27
CA GLU A 71 1.34 2.76 13.29
C GLU A 71 -0.19 2.90 13.14
N ALA A 72 -0.76 4.03 13.53
CA ALA A 72 -2.17 4.37 13.32
C ALA A 72 -2.48 4.92 11.92
N GLY A 73 -1.47 5.21 11.10
CA GLY A 73 -1.61 5.75 9.75
C GLY A 73 -1.93 7.25 9.68
N VAL A 74 -1.76 7.97 10.77
CA VAL A 74 -1.94 9.44 10.82
C VAL A 74 -0.70 10.17 10.33
N VAL A 75 0.49 9.64 10.66
CA VAL A 75 1.78 10.17 10.26
C VAL A 75 2.38 9.31 9.16
N ASP A 76 2.90 9.94 8.12
CA ASP A 76 3.47 9.27 6.95
C ASP A 76 4.96 8.96 7.14
N PHE A 77 5.71 9.90 7.75
CA PHE A 77 7.16 9.81 7.91
C PHE A 77 7.58 10.22 9.32
N THR A 78 8.51 9.48 9.90
CA THR A 78 9.10 9.79 11.22
C THR A 78 10.62 9.83 11.14
N GLY A 79 11.25 10.59 12.04
CA GLY A 79 12.70 10.68 12.13
C GLY A 79 13.13 11.89 12.95
N ASP A 80 14.42 12.14 13.02
CA ASP A 80 14.96 13.35 13.61
C ASP A 80 14.73 14.59 12.75
N GLU A 81 15.13 15.76 13.22
CA GLU A 81 14.92 17.05 12.52
C GLU A 81 15.60 17.09 11.14
N GLU A 82 16.79 16.46 11.01
CA GLU A 82 17.55 16.41 9.75
C GLU A 82 16.89 15.44 8.75
N THR A 83 16.50 14.27 9.20
CA THR A 83 15.77 13.27 8.40
C THR A 83 14.47 13.85 7.86
N ILE A 84 13.70 14.56 8.70
CA ILE A 84 12.47 15.22 8.26
C ILE A 84 12.76 16.29 7.21
N ALA A 85 13.75 17.17 7.45
CA ALA A 85 14.08 18.23 6.51
C ALA A 85 14.51 17.69 5.14
N ASN A 86 15.30 16.62 5.12
CA ASN A 86 15.72 15.92 3.92
C ASN A 86 14.55 15.20 3.24
N GLY A 87 13.71 14.50 4.01
CA GLY A 87 12.53 13.82 3.50
C GLY A 87 11.50 14.77 2.88
N VAL A 88 11.23 15.91 3.51
CA VAL A 88 10.37 16.97 2.93
C VAL A 88 10.96 17.48 1.63
N ARG A 89 12.26 17.78 1.58
CA ARG A 89 12.94 18.26 0.37
C ARG A 89 12.86 17.22 -0.75
N GLN A 90 13.10 15.94 -0.44
CA GLN A 90 13.01 14.84 -1.39
C GLN A 90 11.58 14.68 -1.93
N LEU A 91 10.59 14.66 -1.05
CA LEU A 91 9.19 14.55 -1.46
C LEU A 91 8.77 15.72 -2.35
N VAL A 92 9.12 16.97 -1.98
CA VAL A 92 8.81 18.18 -2.78
C VAL A 92 9.46 18.11 -4.16
N SER A 93 10.65 17.51 -4.30
CA SER A 93 11.30 17.36 -5.62
C SER A 93 10.60 16.37 -6.53
N MET A 94 9.80 15.47 -5.97
CA MET A 94 9.04 14.46 -6.72
C MET A 94 7.59 14.88 -7.02
N LEU A 95 7.08 15.92 -6.38
CA LEU A 95 5.68 16.35 -6.54
C LEU A 95 5.56 17.52 -7.50
N PRO A 96 4.47 17.61 -8.29
CA PRO A 96 4.18 18.82 -9.06
C PRO A 96 3.81 19.96 -8.13
N ALA A 97 3.92 21.21 -8.60
CA ALA A 97 3.60 22.38 -7.78
C ALA A 97 2.08 22.55 -7.55
N ASN A 98 1.27 22.02 -8.46
CA ASN A 98 -0.19 22.07 -8.41
C ASN A 98 -0.80 20.99 -9.33
N ASN A 99 -2.11 20.86 -9.32
CA ASN A 99 -2.87 19.87 -10.09
C ASN A 99 -3.08 20.21 -11.58
N GLU A 100 -2.57 21.34 -12.05
CA GLU A 100 -2.62 21.73 -13.48
C GLU A 100 -1.27 21.46 -14.18
N GLU A 101 -0.23 21.09 -13.41
CA GLU A 101 1.07 20.71 -13.93
C GLU A 101 1.16 19.20 -14.09
N ASP A 102 1.89 18.76 -15.12
CA ASP A 102 2.24 17.36 -15.31
C ASP A 102 3.07 16.83 -14.14
N ALA A 103 3.19 15.50 -14.02
CA ALA A 103 4.06 14.86 -13.04
C ALA A 103 5.46 15.47 -13.05
N ALA A 104 6.04 15.66 -11.86
CA ALA A 104 7.35 16.27 -11.75
C ALA A 104 8.41 15.49 -12.55
N VAL A 105 9.23 16.21 -13.30
CA VAL A 105 10.31 15.65 -14.11
C VAL A 105 11.64 16.19 -13.63
N SER A 106 12.56 15.30 -13.30
CA SER A 106 13.95 15.63 -12.93
C SER A 106 14.92 15.12 -13.98
N ALA A 107 16.10 15.74 -14.04
CA ALA A 107 17.18 15.21 -14.87
C ALA A 107 17.77 13.96 -14.21
N THR A 108 17.84 12.87 -14.95
CA THR A 108 18.48 11.63 -14.50
C THR A 108 19.61 11.23 -15.45
N THR A 109 20.59 10.50 -14.94
CA THR A 109 21.65 9.84 -15.72
C THR A 109 21.50 8.32 -15.71
N ASP A 110 20.40 7.80 -15.11
CA ASP A 110 20.14 6.36 -15.04
C ASP A 110 19.85 5.79 -16.44
N ASP A 111 20.27 4.55 -16.67
CA ASP A 111 20.05 3.85 -17.94
C ASP A 111 18.76 3.02 -17.86
N LEU A 112 17.72 3.44 -18.56
CA LEU A 112 16.45 2.71 -18.66
C LEU A 112 16.59 1.26 -19.16
N ASN A 113 17.72 0.92 -19.81
CA ASN A 113 17.97 -0.43 -20.29
C ASN A 113 18.81 -1.26 -19.32
N ARG A 114 19.15 -0.74 -18.14
CA ARG A 114 19.85 -1.54 -17.14
C ARG A 114 18.98 -2.71 -16.68
N ALA A 115 19.63 -3.83 -16.44
CA ALA A 115 18.93 -5.00 -15.90
C ALA A 115 18.75 -4.88 -14.39
N CYS A 116 17.60 -5.34 -13.89
CA CYS A 116 17.28 -5.48 -12.45
C CYS A 116 17.25 -6.98 -12.11
N PRO A 117 18.41 -7.66 -11.97
CA PRO A 117 18.49 -9.10 -11.84
C PRO A 117 17.90 -9.62 -10.52
N ASP A 118 17.96 -8.80 -9.46
CA ASP A 118 17.59 -9.18 -8.11
C ASP A 118 16.10 -8.99 -7.84
N MET A 119 15.39 -8.26 -8.69
CA MET A 119 13.96 -7.95 -8.55
C MET A 119 13.08 -9.17 -8.24
N ALA A 120 13.37 -10.33 -8.84
CA ALA A 120 12.59 -11.54 -8.62
C ALA A 120 12.80 -12.13 -7.21
N ALA A 121 13.96 -11.93 -6.61
CA ALA A 121 14.25 -12.34 -5.23
C ALA A 121 13.69 -11.35 -4.21
N GLU A 122 13.65 -10.08 -4.58
CA GLU A 122 13.25 -8.97 -3.71
C GLU A 122 11.73 -8.74 -3.66
N ILE A 123 10.97 -9.27 -4.62
CA ILE A 123 9.54 -8.96 -4.78
C ILE A 123 8.66 -9.30 -3.58
N ALA A 124 9.15 -10.14 -2.66
CA ALA A 124 8.48 -10.41 -1.39
C ALA A 124 8.40 -9.13 -0.52
N ASP A 125 9.41 -8.24 -0.62
CA ASP A 125 9.36 -6.87 -0.17
C ASP A 125 9.39 -5.91 -1.37
N PRO A 126 8.24 -5.49 -1.88
CA PRO A 126 8.18 -4.63 -3.05
C PRO A 126 8.89 -3.28 -2.88
N ALA A 127 9.20 -2.84 -1.65
CA ALA A 127 9.97 -1.62 -1.44
C ALA A 127 11.40 -1.76 -1.98
N LEU A 128 12.02 -2.94 -1.84
CA LEU A 128 13.32 -3.24 -2.43
C LEU A 128 13.24 -3.29 -3.96
N ALA A 129 12.30 -4.05 -4.49
CA ALA A 129 12.08 -4.16 -5.94
C ALA A 129 11.75 -2.80 -6.59
N LEU A 130 10.98 -1.93 -5.92
CA LEU A 130 10.68 -0.58 -6.39
C LEU A 130 11.91 0.32 -6.33
N SER A 131 12.75 0.18 -5.32
CA SER A 131 14.04 0.86 -5.25
C SER A 131 14.96 0.42 -6.38
N ASP A 132 15.02 -0.89 -6.68
CA ASP A 132 15.88 -1.44 -7.75
C ASP A 132 15.50 -0.92 -9.14
N ILE A 133 14.22 -0.71 -9.44
CA ILE A 133 13.78 -0.16 -10.74
C ILE A 133 13.78 1.36 -10.80
N ALA A 134 13.89 2.05 -9.67
CA ALA A 134 13.86 3.50 -9.60
C ALA A 134 15.19 4.13 -10.04
N ASP A 135 15.11 5.34 -10.58
CA ASP A 135 16.28 6.17 -10.83
C ASP A 135 17.06 6.35 -9.52
N ASP A 136 18.40 6.23 -9.59
CA ASP A 136 19.30 6.34 -8.44
C ASP A 136 18.94 5.43 -7.25
N ASN A 137 18.14 4.38 -7.47
CA ASN A 137 17.62 3.45 -6.46
C ASN A 137 16.82 4.15 -5.34
N VAL A 138 16.09 5.20 -5.67
CA VAL A 138 15.34 5.99 -4.70
C VAL A 138 13.86 5.61 -4.70
N PHE A 139 13.41 5.02 -3.60
CA PHE A 139 11.99 4.80 -3.31
C PHE A 139 11.57 5.56 -2.04
N VAL A 140 10.53 6.36 -2.12
CA VAL A 140 9.96 7.11 -1.00
C VAL A 140 8.68 6.42 -0.54
N GLU A 141 8.80 5.48 0.41
CA GLU A 141 7.65 4.74 0.94
C GLU A 141 6.80 5.64 1.86
N VAL A 142 5.53 5.80 1.54
CA VAL A 142 4.54 6.56 2.32
C VAL A 142 3.84 5.63 3.30
N LYS A 143 3.71 6.03 4.58
CA LYS A 143 3.07 5.23 5.65
C LYS A 143 3.69 3.84 5.83
N ALA A 144 5.03 3.75 5.81
CA ALA A 144 5.75 2.48 5.93
C ALA A 144 5.38 1.68 7.20
N SER A 145 5.02 2.35 8.30
CA SER A 145 4.64 1.72 9.56
C SER A 145 3.15 1.34 9.66
N TYR A 146 2.31 1.76 8.72
CA TYR A 146 0.87 1.48 8.71
C TYR A 146 0.51 0.54 7.58
N ALA A 147 -0.32 -0.49 7.87
CA ALA A 147 -0.72 -1.49 6.89
C ALA A 147 0.49 -1.92 6.05
N LYS A 148 1.51 -2.48 6.69
CA LYS A 148 2.82 -2.79 6.11
C LYS A 148 2.74 -3.78 4.95
N GLU A 149 1.69 -4.60 4.91
CA GLU A 149 1.38 -5.53 3.83
C GLU A 149 0.98 -4.84 2.51
N MET A 150 0.66 -3.54 2.58
CA MET A 150 0.38 -2.69 1.44
C MET A 150 1.44 -1.60 1.34
N VAL A 151 2.28 -1.66 0.34
CA VAL A 151 3.31 -0.65 0.05
C VAL A 151 2.70 0.44 -0.82
N THR A 152 2.93 1.70 -0.46
CA THR A 152 2.58 2.87 -1.27
C THR A 152 3.75 3.85 -1.22
N GLY A 153 4.07 4.50 -2.33
CA GLY A 153 5.17 5.45 -2.35
C GLY A 153 5.49 5.95 -3.75
N PHE A 154 6.55 6.73 -3.87
CA PHE A 154 6.96 7.35 -5.11
C PHE A 154 8.32 6.83 -5.54
N ILE A 155 8.46 6.57 -6.84
CA ILE A 155 9.70 6.34 -7.57
C ILE A 155 9.83 7.38 -8.69
N GLN A 156 11.04 7.50 -9.24
CA GLN A 156 11.22 8.16 -10.53
C GLN A 156 11.77 7.15 -11.55
N VAL A 157 11.29 7.24 -12.78
CA VAL A 157 11.79 6.45 -13.91
C VAL A 157 11.95 7.39 -15.09
N ASP A 158 13.15 7.50 -15.62
CA ASP A 158 13.55 8.52 -16.62
C ASP A 158 13.24 9.95 -16.13
N GLY A 159 13.43 10.19 -14.85
CA GLY A 159 13.13 11.46 -14.19
C GLY A 159 11.64 11.73 -13.94
N ILE A 160 10.73 10.90 -14.43
CA ILE A 160 9.29 11.09 -14.26
C ILE A 160 8.83 10.45 -12.95
N THR A 161 8.13 11.20 -12.13
CA THR A 161 7.56 10.66 -10.88
C THR A 161 6.39 9.73 -11.15
N ILE A 162 6.42 8.55 -10.53
CA ILE A 162 5.41 7.50 -10.61
C ILE A 162 5.00 7.11 -9.19
N GLY A 163 3.70 7.04 -8.94
CA GLY A 163 3.15 6.47 -7.72
C GLY A 163 3.13 4.93 -7.81
N ALA A 164 3.62 4.27 -6.78
CA ALA A 164 3.64 2.80 -6.71
C ALA A 164 2.69 2.28 -5.63
N VAL A 165 1.95 1.22 -5.95
CA VAL A 165 1.09 0.48 -5.02
C VAL A 165 1.42 -1.01 -5.14
N ALA A 166 1.80 -1.67 -4.05
CA ALA A 166 2.25 -3.05 -4.12
C ALA A 166 1.85 -3.90 -2.90
N ASN A 167 1.65 -5.20 -3.10
CA ASN A 167 1.40 -6.15 -2.03
C ASN A 167 2.71 -6.72 -1.51
N ARG A 168 2.97 -6.58 -0.20
CA ARG A 168 4.15 -7.10 0.50
C ARG A 168 3.82 -8.42 1.19
N THR A 169 4.70 -9.41 1.07
CA THR A 169 4.60 -10.70 1.77
C THR A 169 5.69 -10.94 2.78
N ALA A 170 6.80 -10.22 2.70
CA ALA A 170 7.85 -10.22 3.71
C ALA A 170 8.43 -8.80 3.86
N LEU A 171 8.83 -8.45 5.07
CA LEU A 171 9.65 -7.29 5.39
C LEU A 171 11.02 -7.79 5.84
N TYR A 172 12.09 -7.28 5.25
CA TYR A 172 13.45 -7.64 5.61
C TYR A 172 14.07 -6.59 6.54
N ASP A 173 14.94 -7.03 7.43
CA ASP A 173 15.76 -6.16 8.27
C ASP A 173 17.07 -5.75 7.56
N GLU A 174 17.90 -4.98 8.27
CA GLU A 174 19.18 -4.49 7.75
C GLU A 174 20.19 -5.61 7.47
N GLU A 175 20.03 -6.79 8.09
CA GLU A 175 20.84 -7.98 7.88
C GLU A 175 20.33 -8.83 6.71
N GLY A 176 19.18 -8.48 6.12
CA GLY A 176 18.54 -9.20 5.02
C GLY A 176 17.73 -10.42 5.47
N GLU A 177 17.47 -10.54 6.78
CA GLU A 177 16.63 -11.60 7.33
C GLU A 177 15.15 -11.15 7.36
N VAL A 178 14.24 -12.12 7.34
CA VAL A 178 12.80 -11.82 7.37
C VAL A 178 12.38 -11.37 8.76
N ALA A 179 12.14 -10.08 8.93
CA ALA A 179 11.66 -9.48 10.18
C ALA A 179 10.16 -9.72 10.41
N GLU A 180 9.34 -9.65 9.34
CA GLU A 180 7.89 -9.82 9.44
C GLU A 180 7.36 -10.50 8.16
N LYS A 181 6.34 -11.35 8.28
CA LYS A 181 5.67 -12.02 7.15
C LYS A 181 4.21 -11.61 7.07
N PHE A 182 3.72 -11.45 5.85
CA PHE A 182 2.34 -11.09 5.57
C PHE A 182 1.71 -12.11 4.63
N GLU A 183 0.44 -12.40 4.83
CA GLU A 183 -0.35 -13.13 3.85
C GLU A 183 -0.64 -12.24 2.64
N PRO A 184 -0.60 -12.79 1.41
CA PRO A 184 -0.93 -12.03 0.21
C PRO A 184 -2.45 -11.82 0.08
N VAL A 185 -3.04 -11.06 0.99
CA VAL A 185 -4.48 -10.76 1.04
C VAL A 185 -4.72 -9.27 1.11
N LEU A 186 -5.85 -8.83 0.56
CA LEU A 186 -6.29 -7.45 0.68
C LEU A 186 -6.96 -7.25 2.04
N THR A 187 -6.37 -6.40 2.87
CA THR A 187 -6.88 -6.04 4.20
C THR A 187 -7.70 -4.75 4.15
N VAL A 188 -8.49 -4.51 5.18
CA VAL A 188 -9.27 -3.25 5.33
C VAL A 188 -8.32 -2.03 5.35
N LYS A 189 -7.26 -2.11 6.15
CA LYS A 189 -6.30 -1.01 6.29
C LYS A 189 -5.48 -0.80 5.02
N GLY A 190 -5.00 -1.88 4.39
CA GLY A 190 -4.27 -1.84 3.14
C GLY A 190 -5.10 -1.25 2.01
N ALA A 191 -6.38 -1.62 1.91
CA ALA A 191 -7.30 -1.06 0.92
C ALA A 191 -7.49 0.46 1.09
N TYR A 192 -7.68 0.95 2.31
CA TYR A 192 -7.77 2.40 2.57
C TYR A 192 -6.45 3.14 2.31
N LYS A 193 -5.30 2.54 2.67
CA LYS A 193 -3.97 3.12 2.39
C LYS A 193 -3.77 3.31 0.89
N ALA A 194 -4.04 2.27 0.10
CA ALA A 194 -3.93 2.31 -1.35
C ALA A 194 -4.96 3.27 -1.99
N GLU A 195 -6.22 3.26 -1.52
CA GLU A 195 -7.27 4.15 -2.00
C GLU A 195 -6.88 5.63 -1.86
N ASN A 196 -6.45 6.04 -0.66
CA ASN A 196 -6.03 7.42 -0.41
C ASN A 196 -4.84 7.81 -1.29
N PHE A 197 -3.86 6.91 -1.45
CA PHE A 197 -2.67 7.15 -2.27
C PHE A 197 -3.01 7.29 -3.76
N VAL A 198 -3.86 6.42 -4.30
CA VAL A 198 -4.31 6.49 -5.70
C VAL A 198 -5.10 7.77 -5.97
N ASN A 199 -5.97 8.19 -5.04
CA ASN A 199 -6.69 9.45 -5.16
C ASN A 199 -5.74 10.67 -5.17
N PHE A 200 -4.67 10.63 -4.37
CA PHE A 200 -3.62 11.65 -4.41
C PHE A 200 -2.92 11.67 -5.78
N CYS A 201 -2.46 10.51 -6.26
CA CYS A 201 -1.81 10.41 -7.56
C CYS A 201 -2.71 10.95 -8.68
N ASN A 202 -3.99 10.57 -8.67
CA ASN A 202 -4.95 11.07 -9.67
C ASN A 202 -5.16 12.58 -9.59
N ALA A 203 -5.22 13.16 -8.39
CA ALA A 203 -5.40 14.60 -8.21
C ALA A 203 -4.22 15.43 -8.72
N PHE A 204 -3.03 14.84 -8.80
CA PHE A 204 -1.80 15.51 -9.18
C PHE A 204 -1.15 14.96 -10.45
N GLU A 205 -1.95 14.33 -11.33
CA GLU A 205 -1.51 13.83 -12.64
C GLU A 205 -0.31 12.86 -12.58
N ILE A 206 -0.15 12.12 -11.46
CA ILE A 206 0.96 11.17 -11.25
C ILE A 206 0.55 9.78 -11.75
N PRO A 207 1.24 9.20 -12.74
CA PRO A 207 0.99 7.84 -13.21
C PRO A 207 1.12 6.80 -12.09
N VAL A 208 0.38 5.70 -12.17
CA VAL A 208 0.38 4.66 -11.13
C VAL A 208 0.87 3.32 -11.65
N LEU A 209 1.91 2.79 -11.00
CA LEU A 209 2.39 1.42 -11.15
C LEU A 209 1.86 0.55 -10.01
N THR A 210 1.28 -0.60 -10.34
CA THR A 210 0.82 -1.57 -9.33
C THR A 210 1.61 -2.87 -9.47
N LEU A 211 2.17 -3.37 -8.36
CA LEU A 211 2.77 -4.70 -8.28
C LEU A 211 1.81 -5.60 -7.49
N THR A 212 1.09 -6.46 -8.20
CA THR A 212 -0.02 -7.23 -7.61
C THR A 212 0.41 -8.65 -7.23
N ASN A 213 0.18 -8.98 -5.95
CA ASN A 213 0.27 -10.31 -5.40
C ASN A 213 -0.84 -10.49 -4.36
N VAL A 214 -2.02 -10.97 -4.77
CA VAL A 214 -3.20 -11.06 -3.90
C VAL A 214 -4.01 -12.33 -4.19
N LYS A 215 -4.12 -13.22 -3.19
CA LYS A 215 -4.90 -14.46 -3.28
C LYS A 215 -6.37 -14.32 -2.88
N GLY A 216 -6.76 -13.18 -2.31
CA GLY A 216 -8.12 -12.95 -1.84
C GLY A 216 -8.21 -11.79 -0.84
N PHE A 217 -9.30 -11.72 -0.13
CA PHE A 217 -9.50 -10.79 0.98
C PHE A 217 -9.10 -11.42 2.32
N GLU A 218 -8.73 -10.59 3.30
CA GLU A 218 -8.52 -11.05 4.66
C GLU A 218 -9.80 -11.70 5.21
N ALA A 219 -9.73 -13.00 5.56
CA ALA A 219 -10.87 -13.80 5.97
C ALA A 219 -10.99 -13.88 7.50
N THR A 220 -11.20 -12.74 8.16
CA THR A 220 -11.46 -12.66 9.60
C THR A 220 -12.78 -11.98 9.90
N VAL A 221 -13.39 -12.27 11.08
CA VAL A 221 -14.62 -11.61 11.53
C VAL A 221 -14.42 -10.09 11.69
N ALA A 222 -13.22 -9.67 12.03
CA ALA A 222 -12.88 -8.25 12.15
C ALA A 222 -12.82 -7.58 10.77
N ALA A 223 -12.18 -8.21 9.80
CA ALA A 223 -12.11 -7.71 8.43
C ALA A 223 -13.47 -7.65 7.75
N GLU A 224 -14.32 -8.67 7.95
CA GLU A 224 -15.67 -8.74 7.36
C GLU A 224 -16.53 -7.52 7.68
N LYS A 225 -16.30 -6.87 8.82
CA LYS A 225 -17.02 -5.64 9.21
C LYS A 225 -16.73 -4.44 8.32
N GLY A 226 -15.63 -4.45 7.55
CA GLY A 226 -15.18 -3.28 6.80
C GLY A 226 -14.65 -3.56 5.40
N ILE A 227 -14.31 -4.82 5.07
CA ILE A 227 -13.60 -5.13 3.84
C ILE A 227 -14.40 -4.78 2.56
N ALA A 228 -15.70 -4.98 2.57
CA ALA A 228 -16.54 -4.65 1.43
C ALA A 228 -16.52 -3.13 1.12
N ILE A 229 -16.59 -2.28 2.15
CA ILE A 229 -16.56 -0.82 1.99
C ILE A 229 -15.16 -0.38 1.56
N ALA A 230 -14.12 -0.89 2.20
CA ALA A 230 -12.74 -0.54 1.88
C ALA A 230 -12.37 -0.93 0.44
N SER A 231 -12.73 -2.15 0.03
CA SER A 231 -12.50 -2.63 -1.33
C SER A 231 -13.31 -1.87 -2.38
N ALA A 232 -14.56 -1.48 -2.07
CA ALA A 232 -15.37 -0.64 -2.96
C ALA A 232 -14.73 0.73 -3.18
N LYS A 233 -14.16 1.34 -2.15
CA LYS A 233 -13.45 2.62 -2.25
C LYS A 233 -12.16 2.50 -3.08
N LEU A 234 -11.37 1.45 -2.85
CA LEU A 234 -10.17 1.19 -3.65
C LEU A 234 -10.53 0.94 -5.12
N THR A 235 -11.57 0.13 -5.36
CA THR A 235 -12.12 -0.09 -6.72
C THR A 235 -12.53 1.22 -7.38
N TYR A 236 -13.25 2.07 -6.64
CA TYR A 236 -13.65 3.39 -7.12
C TYR A 236 -12.44 4.28 -7.45
N ALA A 237 -11.42 4.31 -6.59
CA ALA A 237 -10.22 5.10 -6.80
C ALA A 237 -9.51 4.71 -8.11
N PHE A 238 -9.25 3.42 -8.33
CA PHE A 238 -8.63 2.95 -9.57
C PHE A 238 -9.52 3.15 -10.81
N ALA A 239 -10.81 2.89 -10.70
CA ALA A 239 -11.73 3.05 -11.82
C ALA A 239 -11.91 4.51 -12.26
N ASN A 240 -11.81 5.43 -11.31
CA ASN A 240 -12.01 6.88 -11.53
C ASN A 240 -10.71 7.63 -11.86
N ALA A 241 -9.56 7.00 -11.64
CA ALA A 241 -8.28 7.61 -11.94
C ALA A 241 -8.07 7.71 -13.45
N ASP A 242 -7.83 8.94 -13.93
CA ASP A 242 -7.61 9.27 -15.35
C ASP A 242 -6.12 9.22 -15.73
N VAL A 243 -5.23 9.13 -14.74
CA VAL A 243 -3.79 9.00 -14.97
C VAL A 243 -3.42 7.66 -15.61
N PRO A 244 -2.28 7.57 -16.31
CA PRO A 244 -1.77 6.30 -16.83
C PRO A 244 -1.60 5.26 -15.72
N LYS A 245 -2.12 4.05 -15.96
CA LYS A 245 -2.10 2.95 -14.98
C LYS A 245 -1.51 1.70 -15.57
N VAL A 246 -0.46 1.20 -14.93
CA VAL A 246 0.19 -0.07 -15.29
C VAL A 246 0.07 -1.05 -14.12
N ASN A 247 -0.29 -2.30 -14.42
CA ASN A 247 -0.32 -3.36 -13.42
C ASN A 247 0.62 -4.49 -13.83
N VAL A 248 1.48 -4.90 -12.92
CA VAL A 248 2.35 -6.07 -13.06
C VAL A 248 1.96 -7.11 -12.01
N ILE A 249 1.47 -8.24 -12.47
CA ILE A 249 1.13 -9.38 -11.60
C ILE A 249 2.42 -10.15 -11.31
N THR A 250 2.88 -10.08 -10.07
CA THR A 250 4.16 -10.64 -9.64
C THR A 250 4.03 -12.00 -8.95
N GLY A 251 2.81 -12.35 -8.53
CA GLY A 251 2.51 -13.60 -7.83
C GLY A 251 1.08 -14.06 -8.07
N GLU A 252 0.31 -14.13 -7.02
CA GLU A 252 -1.10 -14.55 -7.08
C GLU A 252 -2.01 -13.40 -7.50
N ALA A 253 -3.05 -13.70 -8.26
CA ALA A 253 -4.08 -12.73 -8.68
C ALA A 253 -5.44 -13.42 -8.78
N TYR A 254 -6.17 -13.48 -7.67
CA TYR A 254 -7.42 -14.23 -7.61
C TYR A 254 -8.64 -13.38 -7.32
N GLY A 255 -9.69 -13.65 -8.07
CA GLY A 255 -11.06 -13.18 -7.83
C GLY A 255 -11.20 -11.66 -7.76
N SER A 256 -12.18 -11.21 -6.97
CA SER A 256 -12.48 -9.77 -6.86
C SER A 256 -11.43 -8.97 -6.10
N ALA A 257 -10.60 -9.61 -5.29
CA ALA A 257 -9.47 -8.93 -4.64
C ALA A 257 -8.44 -8.47 -5.69
N TYR A 258 -8.10 -9.34 -6.65
CA TYR A 258 -7.30 -8.94 -7.81
C TYR A 258 -7.99 -7.86 -8.64
N VAL A 259 -9.31 -8.01 -8.91
CA VAL A 259 -10.04 -6.99 -9.68
C VAL A 259 -9.86 -5.61 -9.07
N SER A 260 -9.94 -5.49 -7.72
CA SER A 260 -9.77 -4.23 -6.99
C SER A 260 -8.35 -3.66 -7.02
N MET A 261 -7.34 -4.46 -7.44
CA MET A 261 -5.93 -4.06 -7.52
C MET A 261 -5.54 -3.66 -8.95
N ASN A 262 -6.12 -2.57 -9.46
CA ASN A 262 -5.79 -2.01 -10.78
C ASN A 262 -5.84 -3.03 -11.92
N SER A 263 -6.90 -3.83 -11.99
CA SER A 263 -7.07 -4.79 -13.07
C SER A 263 -7.41 -4.14 -14.39
N LYS A 264 -7.27 -4.90 -15.48
CA LYS A 264 -7.70 -4.45 -16.83
C LYS A 264 -9.18 -4.05 -16.86
N SER A 265 -10.03 -4.71 -16.07
CA SER A 265 -11.45 -4.41 -15.99
C SER A 265 -11.77 -3.09 -15.27
N LEU A 266 -10.83 -2.55 -14.47
CA LEU A 266 -10.92 -1.22 -13.86
C LEU A 266 -10.26 -0.12 -14.70
N GLY A 267 -9.80 -0.43 -15.91
CA GLY A 267 -9.21 0.56 -16.79
C GLY A 267 -7.69 0.69 -16.68
N ALA A 268 -6.98 -0.31 -16.19
CA ALA A 268 -5.52 -0.33 -16.33
C ALA A 268 -5.15 -0.30 -17.81
N ASP A 269 -4.25 0.59 -18.23
CA ASP A 269 -3.85 0.75 -19.62
C ASP A 269 -3.05 -0.47 -20.08
N LEU A 270 -2.12 -0.93 -19.26
CA LEU A 270 -1.31 -2.11 -19.51
C LEU A 270 -1.34 -3.04 -18.30
N VAL A 271 -1.45 -4.34 -18.56
CA VAL A 271 -1.35 -5.40 -17.55
C VAL A 271 -0.35 -6.43 -18.03
N TYR A 272 0.68 -6.65 -17.22
CA TYR A 272 1.71 -7.67 -17.43
C TYR A 272 1.62 -8.71 -16.33
N ALA A 273 2.10 -9.90 -16.61
CA ALA A 273 2.23 -10.97 -15.61
C ALA A 273 3.61 -11.62 -15.72
N TRP A 274 4.21 -11.91 -14.59
CA TRP A 274 5.42 -12.73 -14.56
C TRP A 274 5.13 -14.16 -15.00
N PRO A 275 6.10 -14.88 -15.54
CA PRO A 275 5.90 -16.27 -15.97
C PRO A 275 5.47 -17.19 -14.83
N THR A 276 5.79 -16.84 -13.58
CA THR A 276 5.43 -17.56 -12.36
C THR A 276 4.10 -17.13 -11.75
N ALA A 277 3.45 -16.10 -12.32
CA ALA A 277 2.19 -15.60 -11.80
C ALA A 277 1.06 -16.60 -11.96
N SER A 278 0.17 -16.67 -10.96
CA SER A 278 -0.99 -17.55 -10.95
C SER A 278 -2.27 -16.71 -10.90
N ILE A 279 -3.08 -16.80 -11.95
CA ILE A 279 -4.27 -15.95 -12.14
C ILE A 279 -5.50 -16.85 -12.24
N GLY A 280 -6.57 -16.52 -11.49
CA GLY A 280 -7.78 -17.33 -11.51
C GLY A 280 -8.95 -16.70 -10.76
N MET A 281 -10.05 -17.46 -10.71
CA MET A 281 -11.24 -17.05 -9.97
C MET A 281 -11.04 -17.12 -8.46
N MET A 282 -10.27 -18.13 -8.01
CA MET A 282 -10.08 -18.42 -6.59
C MET A 282 -8.89 -19.37 -6.42
N ASP A 283 -8.21 -19.27 -5.28
CA ASP A 283 -7.21 -20.24 -4.87
C ASP A 283 -7.81 -21.65 -4.76
N SER A 284 -7.07 -22.66 -5.21
CA SER A 284 -7.55 -24.04 -5.29
C SER A 284 -7.88 -24.66 -3.92
N GLN A 285 -7.16 -24.26 -2.86
CA GLN A 285 -7.46 -24.75 -1.51
C GLN A 285 -8.77 -24.15 -0.97
N LEU A 286 -9.02 -22.86 -1.24
CA LEU A 286 -10.27 -22.23 -0.89
C LEU A 286 -11.43 -22.83 -1.69
N ALA A 287 -11.24 -23.05 -2.98
CA ALA A 287 -12.21 -23.72 -3.84
C ALA A 287 -12.56 -25.14 -3.32
N ALA A 288 -11.54 -25.91 -2.94
CA ALA A 288 -11.74 -27.23 -2.34
C ALA A 288 -12.58 -27.17 -1.06
N LYS A 289 -12.28 -26.22 -0.16
CA LYS A 289 -13.04 -26.04 1.10
C LYS A 289 -14.51 -25.68 0.86
N ILE A 290 -14.83 -24.96 -0.21
CA ILE A 290 -16.21 -24.59 -0.56
C ILE A 290 -16.92 -25.76 -1.25
N MET A 291 -16.28 -26.37 -2.28
CA MET A 291 -16.93 -27.38 -3.11
C MET A 291 -17.07 -28.73 -2.43
N TYR A 292 -16.16 -29.06 -1.51
CA TYR A 292 -16.12 -30.35 -0.80
C TYR A 292 -16.30 -30.20 0.71
N ALA A 293 -17.04 -29.17 1.14
CA ALA A 293 -17.23 -28.84 2.56
C ALA A 293 -17.69 -30.03 3.41
N ASP A 294 -18.66 -30.83 2.94
CA ASP A 294 -19.21 -31.98 3.66
C ASP A 294 -18.19 -33.12 3.75
N GLU A 295 -17.44 -33.40 2.69
CA GLU A 295 -16.42 -34.43 2.66
C GLU A 295 -15.25 -34.05 3.59
N ILE A 296 -14.85 -32.78 3.57
CA ILE A 296 -13.78 -32.26 4.42
C ILE A 296 -14.19 -32.28 5.90
N ALA A 297 -15.45 -31.94 6.20
CA ALA A 297 -15.98 -32.00 7.57
C ALA A 297 -16.06 -33.43 8.13
N ALA A 298 -16.24 -34.43 7.26
CA ALA A 298 -16.28 -35.84 7.64
C ALA A 298 -14.88 -36.51 7.65
N ALA A 299 -13.84 -35.83 7.19
CA ALA A 299 -12.50 -36.41 7.05
C ALA A 299 -11.78 -36.54 8.40
N SER A 300 -11.02 -37.63 8.58
CA SER A 300 -10.15 -37.83 9.74
C SER A 300 -8.90 -36.91 9.71
N ASP A 301 -8.43 -36.54 8.51
CA ASP A 301 -7.35 -35.57 8.27
C ASP A 301 -7.85 -34.50 7.31
N VAL A 302 -8.30 -33.40 7.88
CA VAL A 302 -8.85 -32.24 7.15
C VAL A 302 -7.79 -31.61 6.22
N ALA A 303 -6.56 -31.48 6.69
CA ALA A 303 -5.50 -30.81 5.92
C ALA A 303 -5.09 -31.62 4.68
N ALA A 304 -4.90 -32.92 4.85
CA ALA A 304 -4.59 -33.84 3.75
C ALA A 304 -5.73 -33.87 2.72
N THR A 305 -6.99 -33.94 3.18
CA THR A 305 -8.16 -33.97 2.29
C THR A 305 -8.29 -32.68 1.49
N VAL A 306 -8.08 -31.51 2.12
CA VAL A 306 -8.07 -30.21 1.41
C VAL A 306 -6.99 -30.19 0.34
N SER A 307 -5.76 -30.62 0.65
CA SER A 307 -4.66 -30.66 -0.31
C SER A 307 -4.95 -31.59 -1.50
N GLU A 308 -5.50 -32.77 -1.24
CA GLU A 308 -5.88 -33.74 -2.29
C GLU A 308 -6.95 -33.14 -3.22
N LYS A 309 -8.01 -32.59 -2.66
CA LYS A 309 -9.10 -31.98 -3.43
C LYS A 309 -8.62 -30.74 -4.22
N ALA A 310 -7.76 -29.93 -3.63
CA ALA A 310 -7.16 -28.78 -4.31
C ALA A 310 -6.31 -29.20 -5.52
N ALA A 311 -5.51 -30.25 -5.38
CA ALA A 311 -4.74 -30.80 -6.49
C ALA A 311 -5.65 -31.30 -7.62
N CYS A 312 -6.76 -31.98 -7.30
CA CYS A 312 -7.75 -32.39 -8.30
C CYS A 312 -8.34 -31.21 -9.07
N LEU A 313 -8.67 -30.10 -8.39
CA LEU A 313 -9.22 -28.89 -9.04
C LEU A 313 -8.24 -28.22 -9.99
N LEU A 314 -6.95 -28.19 -9.64
CA LEU A 314 -5.91 -27.66 -10.53
C LEU A 314 -5.75 -28.51 -11.81
N TYR A 315 -5.95 -29.82 -11.71
CA TYR A 315 -5.78 -30.74 -12.83
C TYR A 315 -6.99 -30.83 -13.77
N THR A 316 -8.18 -30.53 -13.24
CA THR A 316 -9.46 -30.74 -13.97
C THR A 316 -10.12 -29.43 -14.40
N SER A 317 -9.60 -28.29 -13.98
CA SER A 317 -10.13 -27.00 -14.43
C SER A 317 -9.75 -26.78 -15.89
N PRO A 318 -10.71 -26.59 -16.82
CA PRO A 318 -10.38 -26.28 -18.19
C PRO A 318 -9.61 -24.98 -18.27
N SER A 319 -8.57 -24.96 -19.09
CA SER A 319 -7.83 -23.74 -19.38
C SER A 319 -8.79 -22.68 -19.94
N PRO A 320 -8.69 -21.40 -19.53
CA PRO A 320 -9.48 -20.33 -20.14
C PRO A 320 -9.24 -20.14 -21.64
N ARG A 321 -8.40 -20.98 -22.26
CA ARG A 321 -8.06 -20.98 -23.67
C ARG A 321 -8.73 -22.11 -24.47
N ASP A 322 -9.45 -23.01 -23.82
CA ASP A 322 -10.17 -24.11 -24.47
C ASP A 322 -11.65 -23.74 -24.74
#